data_66ec90002fe52dcc923e13d21469a678
#
_entry.id   66ec90002fe52dcc923e13d21469a678
#
_cell.length_a   1.000
_cell.length_b   1.000
_cell.length_c   1.000
_cell.angle_alpha   90.00
_cell.angle_beta   90.00
_cell.angle_gamma   90.00
#
_symmetry.space_group_name_H-M   'P 1'
#
loop_
_entity.id
_entity.type
_entity.pdbx_description
1 polymer ?
#
loop_
_entity_poly.entity_id
_entity_poly.type
_entity_poly.pdbx_seq_one_letter_code
_entity_poly.pdbx_strand_id
1 'polypeptide(L)'
;MSVKIYHNPRCTKSRLTLAILEEKGLDFEVIKYLEDTPNVAELKILLNELKMDPRSLMRTFEAPYKENNLDDESLSEDQLIQAMADNPILIERPIVKTDKGIVIGRPPENVLAIL
;
A
#
# COMPACT_ATOMS: atom_id res chain seq x y z
N MET A 1 -17.98 10.57 -3.46
CA MET A 1 -17.13 9.46 -2.93
C MET A 1 -15.68 9.91 -2.94
N SER A 2 -15.00 9.77 -1.81
CA SER A 2 -13.56 10.07 -1.71
C SER A 2 -12.76 8.81 -2.06
N VAL A 3 -11.89 8.91 -3.07
CA VAL A 3 -11.08 7.78 -3.54
C VAL A 3 -9.61 8.18 -3.54
N LYS A 4 -8.77 7.35 -2.94
CA LYS A 4 -7.32 7.52 -2.93
C LYS A 4 -6.65 6.25 -3.43
N ILE A 5 -5.61 6.39 -4.22
CA ILE A 5 -4.76 5.28 -4.64
C ILE A 5 -3.31 5.57 -4.27
N TYR A 6 -2.71 4.65 -3.51
CA TYR A 6 -1.26 4.65 -3.24
C TYR A 6 -0.61 3.92 -4.40
N HIS A 7 0.03 4.67 -5.27
CA HIS A 7 0.37 4.27 -6.63
C HIS A 7 1.87 4.24 -6.87
N ASN A 8 2.32 3.20 -7.59
CA ASN A 8 3.66 3.12 -8.14
C ASN A 8 3.55 3.07 -9.67
N PRO A 9 3.96 4.14 -10.39
CA PRO A 9 3.83 4.20 -11.86
C PRO A 9 4.61 3.12 -12.60
N ARG A 10 5.59 2.50 -11.95
CA ARG A 10 6.41 1.43 -12.55
C ARG A 10 5.82 0.04 -12.33
N CYS A 11 4.80 -0.09 -11.49
CA CYS A 11 4.19 -1.36 -11.15
C CYS A 11 3.00 -1.63 -12.08
N THR A 12 3.03 -2.76 -12.79
CA THR A 12 1.96 -3.14 -13.73
C THR A 12 0.60 -3.23 -13.04
N LYS A 13 0.53 -3.89 -11.87
CA LYS A 13 -0.73 -4.03 -11.11
C LYS A 13 -1.27 -2.67 -10.68
N SER A 14 -0.37 -1.76 -10.30
CA SER A 14 -0.75 -0.41 -9.91
C SER A 14 -1.32 0.37 -11.09
N ARG A 15 -0.69 0.27 -12.26
CA ARG A 15 -1.19 0.93 -13.49
C ARG A 15 -2.54 0.37 -13.93
N LEU A 16 -2.73 -0.95 -13.85
CA LEU A 16 -4.00 -1.58 -14.20
C LEU A 16 -5.13 -1.15 -13.26
N THR A 17 -4.84 -1.05 -11.97
CA THR A 17 -5.82 -0.57 -10.98
C THR A 17 -6.18 0.89 -11.25
N LEU A 18 -5.19 1.73 -11.54
CA LEU A 18 -5.42 3.14 -11.90
C LEU A 18 -6.33 3.24 -13.12
N ALA A 19 -6.10 2.41 -14.14
CA ALA A 19 -6.92 2.39 -15.34
C ALA A 19 -8.38 2.03 -15.03
N ILE A 20 -8.63 1.13 -14.10
CA ILE A 20 -9.99 0.79 -13.66
C ILE A 20 -10.68 2.03 -13.06
N LEU A 21 -9.98 2.77 -12.19
CA LEU A 21 -10.53 3.98 -11.59
C LEU A 21 -10.86 5.04 -12.65
N GLU A 22 -9.97 5.22 -13.63
CA GLU A 22 -10.20 6.16 -14.73
C GLU A 22 -11.40 5.75 -15.58
N GLU A 23 -11.49 4.46 -15.89
CA GLU A 23 -12.57 3.89 -16.69
C GLU A 23 -13.95 4.07 -16.02
N LYS A 24 -13.99 4.02 -14.69
CA LYS A 24 -15.20 4.26 -13.91
C LYS A 24 -15.59 5.73 -13.83
N GLY A 25 -14.76 6.63 -14.34
CA GLY A 25 -15.03 8.05 -14.35
C GLY A 25 -15.07 8.69 -12.96
N LEU A 26 -14.40 8.09 -11.99
CA LEU A 26 -14.35 8.60 -10.62
C LEU A 26 -13.27 9.65 -10.46
N ASP A 27 -13.54 10.63 -9.61
CA ASP A 27 -12.50 11.54 -9.14
C ASP A 27 -11.69 10.81 -8.06
N PHE A 28 -10.36 10.84 -8.17
CA PHE A 28 -9.51 10.18 -7.21
C PHE A 28 -8.20 10.94 -7.03
N GLU A 29 -7.62 10.78 -5.85
CA GLU A 29 -6.31 11.32 -5.51
C GLU A 29 -5.25 10.24 -5.72
N VAL A 30 -4.18 10.57 -6.44
CA VAL A 30 -3.03 9.68 -6.63
C VAL A 30 -1.94 10.07 -5.64
N ILE A 31 -1.56 9.14 -4.77
CA ILE A 31 -0.45 9.33 -3.85
C ILE A 31 0.71 8.47 -4.35
N LYS A 32 1.74 9.12 -4.85
CA LYS A 32 2.97 8.44 -5.28
C LYS A 32 3.82 8.16 -4.05
N TYR A 33 3.52 7.05 -3.39
CA TYR A 33 4.06 6.76 -2.05
C TYR A 33 5.58 6.59 -1.99
N LEU A 34 6.25 6.39 -3.12
CA LEU A 34 7.73 6.37 -3.15
C LEU A 34 8.33 7.76 -2.98
N GLU A 35 7.59 8.79 -3.33
CA GLU A 35 7.98 10.21 -3.22
C GLU A 35 7.29 10.89 -2.05
N ASP A 36 6.00 10.61 -1.88
CA ASP A 36 5.14 11.14 -0.82
C ASP A 36 4.79 9.99 0.11
N THR A 37 5.77 9.58 0.90
CA THR A 37 5.70 8.36 1.70
C THR A 37 4.81 8.56 2.93
N PRO A 38 3.86 7.63 3.19
CA PRO A 38 3.10 7.67 4.43
C PRO A 38 4.03 7.56 5.63
N ASN A 39 3.76 8.34 6.65
CA ASN A 39 4.51 8.25 7.90
C ASN A 39 4.03 7.06 8.74
N VAL A 40 4.68 6.83 9.89
CA VAL A 40 4.33 5.70 10.76
C VAL A 40 2.87 5.75 11.19
N ALA A 41 2.35 6.92 11.55
CA ALA A 41 0.97 7.07 11.99
C ALA A 41 -0.03 6.72 10.86
N GLU A 42 0.24 7.17 9.65
CA GLU A 42 -0.59 6.87 8.47
C GLU A 42 -0.55 5.38 8.12
N LEU A 43 0.65 4.76 8.20
CA LEU A 43 0.79 3.33 7.95
C LEU A 43 0.03 2.49 8.98
N LYS A 44 0.03 2.91 10.25
CA LYS A 44 -0.76 2.24 11.29
C LYS A 44 -2.26 2.28 10.97
N ILE A 45 -2.74 3.41 10.49
CA ILE A 45 -4.14 3.56 10.09
C ILE A 45 -4.46 2.63 8.92
N LEU A 46 -3.60 2.60 7.90
CA LEU A 46 -3.79 1.74 6.73
C LEU A 46 -3.80 0.26 7.13
N LEU A 47 -2.86 -0.16 7.96
CA LEU A 47 -2.79 -1.55 8.43
C LEU A 47 -4.04 -1.94 9.23
N ASN A 48 -4.50 -1.05 10.09
CA ASN A 48 -5.70 -1.29 10.89
C ASN A 48 -6.94 -1.43 9.99
N GLU A 49 -7.09 -0.57 9.00
CA GLU A 49 -8.20 -0.61 8.06
C GLU A 49 -8.14 -1.85 7.15
N LEU A 50 -6.94 -2.24 6.72
CA LEU A 50 -6.70 -3.45 5.93
C LEU A 50 -6.83 -4.73 6.76
N LYS A 51 -6.79 -4.61 8.10
CA LYS A 51 -6.77 -5.75 9.03
C LYS A 51 -5.59 -6.67 8.75
N MET A 52 -4.43 -6.09 8.52
CA MET A 52 -3.18 -6.78 8.22
C MET A 52 -2.11 -6.47 9.24
N ASP A 53 -1.22 -7.43 9.48
CA ASP A 53 -0.01 -7.15 10.23
C ASP A 53 1.04 -6.50 9.31
N PRO A 54 2.10 -5.89 9.86
CA PRO A 54 3.08 -5.19 9.04
C PRO A 54 3.74 -6.09 7.98
N ARG A 55 4.12 -7.32 8.33
CA ARG A 55 4.79 -8.21 7.38
C ARG A 55 3.88 -8.64 6.23
N SER A 56 2.59 -8.72 6.46
CA SER A 56 1.63 -9.08 5.40
C SER A 56 1.52 -7.99 4.34
N LEU A 57 1.81 -6.73 4.70
CA LEU A 57 1.83 -5.62 3.76
C LEU A 57 3.19 -5.46 3.08
N MET A 58 4.22 -6.12 3.58
CA MET A 58 5.58 -5.98 3.06
C MET A 58 5.86 -6.87 1.86
N ARG A 59 6.65 -6.34 0.94
CA ARG A 59 7.26 -7.09 -0.16
C ARG A 59 8.57 -7.66 0.35
N THR A 60 8.53 -8.86 0.90
CA THR A 60 9.64 -9.47 1.61
C THR A 60 10.82 -9.86 0.71
N PHE A 61 10.60 -9.86 -0.60
CA PHE A 61 11.65 -10.16 -1.59
C PHE A 61 12.44 -8.92 -2.03
N GLU A 62 12.02 -7.72 -1.63
CA GLU A 62 12.74 -6.49 -1.95
C GLU A 62 14.02 -6.37 -1.11
N ALA A 63 15.06 -5.79 -1.70
CA ALA A 63 16.39 -5.72 -1.08
C ALA A 63 16.41 -5.15 0.35
N PRO A 64 15.68 -4.07 0.69
CA PRO A 64 15.72 -3.53 2.05
C PRO A 64 15.25 -4.50 3.12
N TYR A 65 14.39 -5.47 2.78
CA TYR A 65 13.92 -6.47 3.75
C TYR A 65 15.08 -7.30 4.27
N LYS A 66 15.91 -7.80 3.37
CA LYS A 66 17.09 -8.60 3.72
C LYS A 66 18.20 -7.73 4.32
N GLU A 67 18.46 -6.58 3.71
CA GLU A 67 19.52 -5.67 4.14
C GLU A 67 19.32 -5.18 5.59
N ASN A 68 18.08 -5.03 6.01
CA ASN A 68 17.73 -4.55 7.36
C ASN A 68 17.35 -5.69 8.31
N ASN A 69 17.53 -6.95 7.91
CA ASN A 69 17.20 -8.12 8.73
C ASN A 69 15.76 -8.10 9.24
N LEU A 70 14.81 -7.74 8.38
CA LEU A 70 13.41 -7.58 8.78
C LEU A 70 12.68 -8.90 9.01
N ASP A 71 13.31 -10.02 8.71
CA ASP A 71 12.84 -11.37 9.02
C ASP A 71 13.04 -11.75 10.49
N ASP A 72 13.77 -10.92 11.26
CA ASP A 72 13.99 -11.12 12.68
C ASP A 72 12.66 -11.07 13.43
N GLU A 73 12.30 -12.19 14.06
CA GLU A 73 11.03 -12.33 14.78
C GLU A 73 10.96 -11.49 16.06
N SER A 74 12.11 -11.02 16.56
CA SER A 74 12.16 -10.17 17.76
C SER A 74 11.78 -8.72 17.49
N LEU A 75 11.66 -8.33 16.22
CA LEU A 75 11.28 -6.96 15.86
C LEU A 75 9.83 -6.68 16.24
N SER A 76 9.60 -5.50 16.82
CA SER A 76 8.23 -5.06 17.14
C SER A 76 7.48 -4.61 15.88
N GLU A 77 6.16 -4.54 15.98
CA GLU A 77 5.34 -4.00 14.88
C GLU A 77 5.77 -2.57 14.55
N ASP A 78 6.05 -1.74 15.57
CA ASP A 78 6.50 -0.37 15.34
C ASP A 78 7.82 -0.30 14.57
N GLN A 79 8.75 -1.21 14.85
CA GLN A 79 10.01 -1.28 14.11
C GLN A 79 9.79 -1.66 12.65
N LEU A 80 8.88 -2.59 12.38
CA LEU A 80 8.53 -2.99 11.02
C LEU A 80 7.83 -1.87 10.25
N ILE A 81 6.92 -1.15 10.90
CA ILE A 81 6.23 -0.01 10.30
C ILE A 81 7.23 1.11 9.99
N GLN A 82 8.16 1.38 10.91
CA GLN A 82 9.22 2.37 10.66
C GLN A 82 10.08 1.97 9.46
N ALA A 83 10.38 0.68 9.31
CA ALA A 83 11.14 0.18 8.17
C ALA A 83 10.42 0.45 6.85
N MET A 84 9.09 0.31 6.81
CA MET A 84 8.29 0.65 5.63
C MET A 84 8.30 2.15 5.34
N ALA A 85 8.22 2.98 6.38
CA ALA A 85 8.28 4.43 6.21
C ALA A 85 9.65 4.88 5.68
N ASP A 86 10.71 4.23 6.14
CA ASP A 86 12.09 4.52 5.71
C ASP A 86 12.41 3.93 4.34
N ASN A 87 11.74 2.85 3.95
CA ASN A 87 11.99 2.10 2.71
C ASN A 87 10.66 1.82 2.00
N PRO A 88 10.04 2.83 1.38
CA PRO A 88 8.69 2.67 0.82
C PRO A 88 8.55 1.61 -0.27
N ILE A 89 9.64 1.19 -0.89
CA ILE A 89 9.61 0.07 -1.85
C ILE A 89 9.10 -1.22 -1.21
N LEU A 90 9.17 -1.34 0.13
CA LEU A 90 8.67 -2.49 0.87
C LEU A 90 7.15 -2.55 0.92
N ILE A 91 6.46 -1.43 0.69
CA ILE A 91 5.00 -1.37 0.81
C ILE A 91 4.35 -2.02 -0.41
N GLU A 92 3.44 -2.97 -0.17
CA GLU A 92 2.67 -3.60 -1.24
C GLU A 92 1.78 -2.56 -1.93
N ARG A 93 1.57 -2.71 -3.23
CA ARG A 93 0.85 -1.73 -4.06
C ARG A 93 0.04 -2.40 -5.15
N PRO A 94 -1.02 -1.73 -5.61
CA PRO A 94 -1.55 -0.46 -5.10
C PRO A 94 -2.48 -0.69 -3.91
N ILE A 95 -2.61 0.34 -3.07
CA ILE A 95 -3.63 0.37 -2.01
C ILE A 95 -4.67 1.38 -2.45
N VAL A 96 -5.94 0.99 -2.48
CA VAL A 96 -7.06 1.86 -2.83
C VAL A 96 -8.00 1.98 -1.64
N LYS A 97 -8.33 3.21 -1.29
CA LYS A 97 -9.22 3.53 -0.19
C LYS A 97 -10.38 4.37 -0.69
N THR A 98 -11.59 3.98 -0.33
CA THR A 98 -12.82 4.71 -0.63
C THR A 98 -13.67 4.82 0.63
N ASP A 99 -14.84 5.49 0.51
CA ASP A 99 -15.81 5.55 1.60
C ASP A 99 -16.36 4.16 1.97
N LYS A 100 -16.28 3.20 1.06
CA LYS A 100 -16.80 1.84 1.25
C LYS A 100 -15.78 0.86 1.83
N GLY A 101 -14.51 1.22 1.83
CA GLY A 101 -13.49 0.33 2.37
C GLY A 101 -12.11 0.58 1.78
N ILE A 102 -11.23 -0.40 1.97
CA ILE A 102 -9.84 -0.35 1.55
C ILE A 102 -9.41 -1.73 1.05
N VAL A 103 -8.69 -1.78 -0.06
CA VAL A 103 -8.16 -3.05 -0.61
C VAL A 103 -6.79 -2.84 -1.23
N ILE A 104 -6.07 -3.95 -1.36
CA ILE A 104 -4.87 -4.01 -2.20
C ILE A 104 -5.33 -4.48 -3.59
N GLY A 105 -4.96 -3.75 -4.62
CA GLY A 105 -5.33 -4.04 -6.02
C GLY A 105 -4.52 -5.18 -6.63
N ARG A 106 -4.53 -6.32 -6.01
CA ARG A 106 -3.83 -7.52 -6.48
C ARG A 106 -4.70 -8.74 -6.27
N PRO A 107 -5.46 -9.17 -7.28
CA PRO A 107 -5.49 -8.60 -8.65
C PRO A 107 -6.16 -7.21 -8.67
N PRO A 108 -5.94 -6.44 -9.74
CA PRO A 108 -6.51 -5.08 -9.86
C PRO A 108 -8.02 -5.01 -9.67
N GLU A 109 -8.74 -6.05 -10.08
CA GLU A 109 -10.20 -6.14 -9.99
C GLU A 109 -10.72 -6.11 -8.55
N ASN A 110 -9.86 -6.35 -7.55
CA ASN A 110 -10.26 -6.24 -6.14
C ASN A 110 -10.85 -4.87 -5.81
N VAL A 111 -10.42 -3.82 -6.53
CA VAL A 111 -10.91 -2.46 -6.30
C VAL A 111 -12.41 -2.32 -6.57
N LEU A 112 -12.96 -3.16 -7.43
CA LEU A 112 -14.39 -3.11 -7.79
C LEU A 112 -15.30 -3.33 -6.58
N ALA A 113 -14.83 -4.08 -5.58
CA ALA A 113 -15.61 -4.36 -4.37
C ALA A 113 -15.87 -3.13 -3.51
N ILE A 114 -15.11 -2.06 -3.69
CA ILE A 114 -15.21 -0.83 -2.86
C ILE A 114 -15.57 0.42 -3.67
N LEU A 115 -15.93 0.26 -4.91
CA LEU A 115 -16.32 1.39 -5.77
C LEU A 115 -17.84 1.65 -5.79
#